data_89585a8e327e6ab14eed525268e76b2e
#
_entry.id   89585a8e327e6ab14eed525268e76b2e
#
_cell.length_a   1.000
_cell.length_b   1.000
_cell.length_c   1.000
_cell.angle_alpha   90.00
_cell.angle_beta   90.00
_cell.angle_gamma   90.00
#
_symmetry.space_group_name_H-M   'P 1'
#
loop_
_entity.id
_entity.type
_entity.pdbx_description
1 polymer ?
#
loop_
_entity_poly.entity_id
_entity_poly.type
_entity_poly.pdbx_seq_one_letter_code
_entity_poly.pdbx_strand_id
1 'polypeptide(L)'
;MKTLAGFVVTLFMLAFAFAPAKLNAQGSYSAKLVSPVAGQVLYAGQTFMVEWKHTLPDRRLAGCESEAWLSLDGGITFMWIAFLAPKNTSLLWTVPNTPTNSAVLDIRFGCEIPYYPESYAPQLASMFTIAKNPN
;
A
#
# COMPACT_ATOMS: atom_id res chain seq x y z
N MET A 1 -63.33 29.44 -38.93
CA MET A 1 -62.09 29.90 -38.28
C MET A 1 -61.84 28.98 -37.09
N LYS A 2 -60.81 28.12 -37.17
CA LYS A 2 -60.41 27.21 -36.10
C LYS A 2 -59.09 27.70 -35.51
N THR A 3 -59.14 28.23 -34.30
CA THR A 3 -57.98 28.63 -33.51
C THR A 3 -57.32 27.35 -32.91
N LEU A 4 -56.13 27.09 -33.39
CA LEU A 4 -55.25 26.03 -32.75
C LEU A 4 -54.63 26.63 -31.50
N ALA A 5 -55.02 26.09 -30.35
CA ALA A 5 -54.33 26.38 -29.08
C ALA A 5 -53.07 25.54 -29.03
N GLY A 6 -51.91 26.19 -29.11
CA GLY A 6 -50.62 25.54 -28.93
C GLY A 6 -50.36 25.24 -27.44
N PHE A 7 -50.24 23.96 -27.12
CA PHE A 7 -49.76 23.51 -25.79
C PHE A 7 -48.24 23.65 -25.75
N VAL A 8 -47.74 24.61 -24.99
CA VAL A 8 -46.31 24.71 -24.67
C VAL A 8 -46.06 23.80 -23.46
N VAL A 9 -45.47 22.65 -23.70
CA VAL A 9 -44.98 21.78 -22.63
C VAL A 9 -43.61 22.28 -22.20
N THR A 10 -43.58 22.99 -21.08
CA THR A 10 -42.31 23.41 -20.46
C THR A 10 -41.70 22.20 -19.72
N LEU A 11 -40.66 21.59 -20.30
CA LEU A 11 -39.90 20.51 -19.71
C LEU A 11 -38.98 21.10 -18.65
N PHE A 12 -39.36 20.95 -17.35
CA PHE A 12 -38.47 21.28 -16.23
C PHE A 12 -37.40 20.17 -16.11
N MET A 13 -36.19 20.45 -16.61
CA MET A 13 -35.03 19.64 -16.32
C MET A 13 -34.60 19.91 -14.86
N LEU A 14 -34.91 18.99 -13.94
CA LEU A 14 -34.32 18.98 -12.62
C LEU A 14 -32.86 18.54 -12.78
N ALA A 15 -31.94 19.50 -12.77
CA ALA A 15 -30.51 19.23 -12.64
C ALA A 15 -30.23 18.76 -11.19
N PHE A 16 -30.12 17.47 -11.00
CA PHE A 16 -29.55 16.92 -9.76
C PHE A 16 -28.06 17.26 -9.72
N ALA A 17 -27.71 18.31 -9.01
CA ALA A 17 -26.33 18.58 -8.65
C ALA A 17 -25.86 17.50 -7.67
N PHE A 18 -25.17 16.50 -8.17
CA PHE A 18 -24.37 15.60 -7.32
C PHE A 18 -23.21 16.43 -6.76
N ALA A 19 -23.39 16.95 -5.54
CA ALA A 19 -22.25 17.45 -4.79
C ALA A 19 -21.31 16.25 -4.53
N PRO A 20 -20.02 16.33 -4.92
CA PRO A 20 -19.08 15.29 -4.56
C PRO A 20 -19.04 15.23 -3.02
N ALA A 21 -19.42 14.08 -2.47
CA ALA A 21 -19.20 13.81 -1.06
C ALA A 21 -17.71 14.01 -0.83
N LYS A 22 -17.33 14.99 -0.01
CA LYS A 22 -15.97 15.10 0.51
C LYS A 22 -15.76 13.84 1.34
N LEU A 23 -15.12 12.82 0.76
CA LEU A 23 -14.50 11.80 1.55
C LEU A 23 -13.54 12.55 2.47
N ASN A 24 -13.85 12.57 3.77
CA ASN A 24 -12.88 12.95 4.78
C ASN A 24 -11.72 11.99 4.60
N ALA A 25 -10.63 12.45 3.99
CA ALA A 25 -9.39 11.75 3.93
C ALA A 25 -8.87 11.67 5.39
N GLN A 26 -9.28 10.64 6.13
CA GLN A 26 -8.50 10.15 7.26
C GLN A 26 -7.12 9.91 6.65
N GLY A 27 -6.08 10.58 7.19
CA GLY A 27 -4.76 10.60 6.61
C GLY A 27 -4.38 9.21 6.07
N SER A 28 -4.04 9.16 4.80
CA SER A 28 -3.78 7.89 4.11
C SER A 28 -2.47 7.30 4.60
N TYR A 29 -2.44 5.98 4.80
CA TYR A 29 -1.21 5.25 5.06
C TYR A 29 -0.25 5.37 3.86
N SER A 30 1.04 5.53 4.15
CA SER A 30 2.12 5.39 3.18
C SER A 30 3.39 4.88 3.85
N ALA A 31 4.21 4.14 3.13
CA ALA A 31 5.53 3.71 3.58
C ALA A 31 6.54 3.86 2.46
N LYS A 32 7.79 4.15 2.84
CA LYS A 32 8.93 4.26 1.94
C LYS A 32 10.15 3.59 2.56
N LEU A 33 10.76 2.64 1.85
CA LEU A 33 12.00 2.01 2.28
C LEU A 33 13.15 3.02 2.39
N VAL A 34 13.93 2.85 3.44
CA VAL A 34 15.25 3.45 3.64
C VAL A 34 16.32 2.42 3.30
N SER A 35 16.10 1.14 3.66
CA SER A 35 17.00 0.02 3.42
C SER A 35 16.18 -1.28 3.23
N PRO A 36 16.46 -2.10 2.21
CA PRO A 36 17.50 -1.96 1.19
C PRO A 36 17.21 -0.82 0.21
N VAL A 37 18.28 -0.31 -0.42
CA VAL A 37 18.17 0.68 -1.49
C VAL A 37 18.05 0.02 -2.85
N ALA A 38 17.60 0.77 -3.87
CA ALA A 38 17.52 0.29 -5.24
C ALA A 38 18.84 -0.31 -5.74
N GLY A 39 18.79 -1.50 -6.32
CA GLY A 39 19.96 -2.19 -6.86
C GLY A 39 20.91 -2.81 -5.82
N GLN A 40 20.62 -2.70 -4.53
CA GLN A 40 21.42 -3.34 -3.50
C GLN A 40 21.41 -4.86 -3.67
N VAL A 41 22.54 -5.51 -3.41
CA VAL A 41 22.68 -6.96 -3.42
C VAL A 41 22.70 -7.46 -1.98
N LEU A 42 21.75 -8.33 -1.65
CA LEU A 42 21.71 -9.08 -0.40
C LEU A 42 22.02 -10.54 -0.69
N TYR A 43 22.62 -11.24 0.27
CA TYR A 43 23.00 -12.64 0.09
C TYR A 43 22.06 -13.56 0.88
N ALA A 44 21.68 -14.66 0.25
CA ALA A 44 20.88 -15.70 0.88
C ALA A 44 21.44 -16.13 2.24
N GLY A 45 20.59 -16.18 3.26
CA GLY A 45 20.95 -16.56 4.62
C GLY A 45 21.57 -15.46 5.48
N GLN A 46 21.92 -14.29 4.90
CA GLN A 46 22.39 -13.18 5.72
C GLN A 46 21.24 -12.60 6.56
N THR A 47 21.58 -12.12 7.73
CA THR A 47 20.67 -11.29 8.53
C THR A 47 20.81 -9.84 8.08
N PHE A 48 19.69 -9.19 7.79
CA PHE A 48 19.67 -7.83 7.25
C PHE A 48 18.62 -6.99 7.98
N MET A 49 18.94 -5.72 8.26
CA MET A 49 18.00 -4.79 8.85
C MET A 49 17.25 -4.06 7.73
N VAL A 50 15.98 -4.39 7.57
CA VAL A 50 15.05 -3.63 6.73
C VAL A 50 14.60 -2.41 7.52
N GLU A 51 14.64 -1.23 6.89
CA GLU A 51 14.22 0.02 7.51
C GLU A 51 13.33 0.82 6.58
N TRP A 52 12.32 1.48 7.14
CA TRP A 52 11.40 2.33 6.38
C TRP A 52 10.95 3.54 7.19
N LYS A 53 10.38 4.50 6.49
CA LYS A 53 9.58 5.59 7.06
C LYS A 53 8.13 5.35 6.66
N HIS A 54 7.20 5.73 7.51
CA HIS A 54 5.79 5.66 7.21
C HIS A 54 5.03 6.87 7.71
N THR A 55 3.88 7.12 7.10
CA THR A 55 2.81 7.97 7.61
C THR A 55 1.67 7.06 8.00
N LEU A 56 1.25 7.12 9.25
CA LEU A 56 0.09 6.39 9.75
C LEU A 56 -1.15 7.30 9.71
N PRO A 57 -2.34 6.73 9.51
CA PRO A 57 -3.57 7.50 9.63
C PRO A 57 -3.73 8.03 11.06
N ASP A 58 -4.28 9.24 11.19
CA ASP A 58 -4.56 9.86 12.50
C ASP A 58 -5.75 9.16 13.16
N ARG A 59 -5.43 8.12 13.91
CA ARG A 59 -6.41 7.28 14.60
C ARG A 59 -5.79 6.52 15.75
N ARG A 60 -6.64 5.92 16.59
CA ARG A 60 -6.21 4.97 17.62
C ARG A 60 -5.66 3.71 16.93
N LEU A 61 -4.44 3.29 17.29
CA LEU A 61 -3.73 2.17 16.69
C LEU A 61 -3.94 0.83 17.42
N ALA A 62 -4.70 0.80 18.51
CA ALA A 62 -5.11 -0.46 19.14
C ALA A 62 -5.97 -1.27 18.15
N GLY A 63 -5.62 -2.53 17.91
CA GLY A 63 -6.28 -3.35 16.88
C GLY A 63 -5.80 -3.09 15.45
N CYS A 64 -4.68 -2.38 15.31
CA CYS A 64 -3.97 -2.21 14.05
C CYS A 64 -2.69 -3.03 14.04
N GLU A 65 -2.26 -3.39 12.84
CA GLU A 65 -1.01 -4.09 12.59
C GLU A 65 -0.34 -3.57 11.32
N SER A 66 0.95 -3.76 11.24
CA SER A 66 1.71 -3.67 10.00
C SER A 66 2.22 -5.06 9.62
N GLU A 67 2.48 -5.26 8.36
CA GLU A 67 3.00 -6.51 7.84
C GLU A 67 4.10 -6.24 6.82
N ALA A 68 5.11 -7.09 6.82
CA ALA A 68 6.12 -7.12 5.77
C ALA A 68 5.87 -8.31 4.84
N TRP A 69 5.92 -8.03 3.54
CA TRP A 69 5.74 -8.99 2.47
C TRP A 69 6.88 -8.89 1.47
N LEU A 70 7.25 -10.01 0.84
CA LEU A 70 8.31 -10.09 -0.15
C LEU A 70 7.75 -10.60 -1.48
N SER A 71 8.09 -9.90 -2.56
CA SER A 71 7.96 -10.37 -3.93
C SER A 71 9.33 -10.77 -4.48
N LEU A 72 9.37 -11.86 -5.22
CA LEU A 72 10.57 -12.33 -5.95
C LEU A 72 10.46 -12.10 -7.46
N ASP A 73 9.35 -11.56 -7.93
CA ASP A 73 8.96 -11.44 -9.34
C ASP A 73 8.60 -10.00 -9.76
N GLY A 74 9.24 -9.02 -9.13
CA GLY A 74 9.09 -7.62 -9.49
C GLY A 74 7.80 -6.96 -8.97
N GLY A 75 7.17 -7.53 -7.95
CA GLY A 75 5.95 -7.00 -7.35
C GLY A 75 4.65 -7.56 -7.93
N ILE A 76 4.72 -8.70 -8.64
CA ILE A 76 3.53 -9.37 -9.19
C ILE A 76 2.86 -10.23 -8.12
N THR A 77 3.62 -11.07 -7.44
CA THR A 77 3.15 -11.90 -6.33
C THR A 77 3.93 -11.60 -5.06
N PHE A 78 3.28 -11.73 -3.90
CA PHE A 78 3.88 -11.46 -2.60
C PHE A 78 3.67 -12.62 -1.64
N MET A 79 4.70 -12.90 -0.84
CA MET A 79 4.67 -13.84 0.26
C MET A 79 4.86 -13.10 1.58
N TRP A 80 4.14 -13.52 2.60
CA TRP A 80 4.23 -12.96 3.95
C TRP A 80 5.61 -13.21 4.58
N ILE A 81 6.14 -12.22 5.29
CA ILE A 81 7.38 -12.31 6.06
C ILE A 81 7.12 -12.25 7.56
N ALA A 82 6.44 -11.19 8.02
CA ALA A 82 6.26 -10.93 9.44
C ALA A 82 5.07 -10.02 9.75
N PHE A 83 4.48 -10.23 10.94
CA PHE A 83 3.64 -9.25 11.61
C PHE A 83 4.49 -8.28 12.40
N LEU A 84 4.08 -7.03 12.45
CA LEU A 84 4.79 -5.93 13.07
C LEU A 84 3.80 -5.07 13.88
N ALA A 85 4.28 -4.51 14.98
CA ALA A 85 3.53 -3.47 15.64
C ALA A 85 3.38 -2.27 14.70
N PRO A 86 2.23 -1.56 14.68
CA PRO A 86 1.93 -0.55 13.67
C PRO A 86 2.95 0.61 13.62
N LYS A 87 3.64 0.90 14.73
CA LYS A 87 4.66 1.96 14.80
C LYS A 87 6.08 1.51 14.47
N ASN A 88 6.30 0.21 14.21
CA ASN A 88 7.63 -0.27 13.85
C ASN A 88 8.08 0.33 12.52
N THR A 89 9.36 0.68 12.45
CA THR A 89 10.01 1.23 11.26
C THR A 89 11.24 0.43 10.85
N SER A 90 11.41 -0.75 11.45
CA SER A 90 12.49 -1.68 11.11
C SER A 90 12.09 -3.12 11.38
N LEU A 91 12.75 -4.02 10.66
CA LEU A 91 12.62 -5.47 10.79
C LEU A 91 13.99 -6.13 10.60
N LEU A 92 14.44 -6.89 11.59
CA LEU A 92 15.59 -7.78 11.41
C LEU A 92 15.11 -9.04 10.67
N TRP A 93 15.65 -9.27 9.49
CA TRP A 93 15.17 -10.27 8.54
C TRP A 93 16.29 -11.17 8.07
N THR A 94 16.03 -12.47 7.99
CA THR A 94 16.93 -13.43 7.33
C THR A 94 16.54 -13.54 5.86
N VAL A 95 17.46 -13.17 4.98
CA VAL A 95 17.26 -13.19 3.53
C VAL A 95 17.05 -14.64 3.06
N PRO A 96 15.94 -14.95 2.36
CA PRO A 96 15.65 -16.32 1.93
C PRO A 96 16.63 -16.80 0.86
N ASN A 97 16.80 -18.12 0.77
CA ASN A 97 17.64 -18.74 -0.28
C ASN A 97 16.83 -18.89 -1.59
N THR A 98 16.40 -17.79 -2.14
CA THR A 98 15.64 -17.69 -3.39
C THR A 98 16.22 -16.57 -4.24
N PRO A 99 17.34 -16.83 -4.97
CA PRO A 99 17.98 -15.79 -5.78
C PRO A 99 17.07 -15.18 -6.82
N THR A 100 17.09 -13.86 -6.90
CA THR A 100 16.32 -13.07 -7.88
C THR A 100 16.96 -11.68 -8.05
N ASN A 101 16.83 -11.10 -9.22
CA ASN A 101 17.20 -9.70 -9.47
C ASN A 101 16.02 -8.73 -9.30
N SER A 102 14.85 -9.23 -8.90
CA SER A 102 13.58 -8.50 -8.90
C SER A 102 12.87 -8.60 -7.55
N ALA A 103 13.62 -8.55 -6.45
CA ALA A 103 13.04 -8.57 -5.11
C ALA A 103 12.41 -7.22 -4.78
N VAL A 104 11.17 -7.24 -4.27
CA VAL A 104 10.41 -6.05 -3.84
C VAL A 104 9.80 -6.33 -2.49
N LEU A 105 9.96 -5.41 -1.55
CA LEU A 105 9.25 -5.43 -0.28
C LEU A 105 7.95 -4.63 -0.36
N ASP A 106 6.94 -5.08 0.36
CA ASP A 106 5.69 -4.36 0.58
C ASP A 106 5.47 -4.25 2.09
N ILE A 107 5.29 -3.04 2.58
CA ILE A 107 4.99 -2.77 3.98
C ILE A 107 3.54 -2.37 4.06
N ARG A 108 2.70 -3.24 4.62
CA ARG A 108 1.26 -3.07 4.68
C ARG A 108 0.81 -2.61 6.06
N PHE A 109 -0.37 -2.03 6.11
CA PHE A 109 -0.99 -1.56 7.34
C PHE A 109 -2.51 -1.76 7.27
N GLY A 110 -3.11 -2.19 8.37
CA GLY A 110 -4.55 -2.35 8.49
C GLY A 110 -5.00 -2.40 9.94
N CYS A 111 -6.30 -2.27 10.15
CA CYS A 111 -6.91 -2.37 11.49
C CYS A 111 -8.22 -3.13 11.41
N GLU A 112 -8.48 -3.98 12.40
CA GLU A 112 -9.75 -4.68 12.53
C GLU A 112 -10.79 -3.83 13.27
N ILE A 113 -10.42 -3.22 14.39
CA ILE A 113 -11.34 -2.48 15.26
C ILE A 113 -10.68 -1.18 15.78
N PRO A 114 -11.23 -0.01 15.44
CA PRO A 114 -12.20 0.25 14.38
C PRO A 114 -11.57 -0.01 13.01
N TYR A 115 -12.36 -0.50 12.09
CA TYR A 115 -11.89 -0.95 10.77
C TYR A 115 -11.13 0.13 10.01
N TYR A 116 -10.00 -0.27 9.44
CA TYR A 116 -9.25 0.46 8.43
C TYR A 116 -8.77 -0.56 7.40
N PRO A 117 -9.06 -0.37 6.11
CA PRO A 117 -8.73 -1.35 5.10
C PRO A 117 -7.22 -1.60 5.03
N GLU A 118 -6.85 -2.83 4.72
CA GLU A 118 -5.46 -3.15 4.44
C GLU A 118 -4.93 -2.25 3.32
N SER A 119 -3.86 -1.54 3.63
CA SER A 119 -3.22 -0.58 2.74
C SER A 119 -1.86 -1.10 2.33
N TYR A 120 -1.63 -1.13 1.04
CA TYR A 120 -0.43 -1.66 0.40
C TYR A 120 0.55 -0.54 0.11
N ALA A 121 1.84 -0.81 0.29
CA ALA A 121 2.91 0.12 -0.08
C ALA A 121 4.09 -0.66 -0.72
N PRO A 122 3.89 -1.27 -1.90
CA PRO A 122 4.93 -2.01 -2.59
C PRO A 122 6.05 -1.06 -3.03
N GLN A 123 7.28 -1.42 -2.68
CA GLN A 123 8.48 -0.58 -2.83
C GLN A 123 9.18 -0.82 -4.16
N LEU A 124 8.48 -0.64 -5.27
CA LEU A 124 8.98 -0.91 -6.63
C LEU A 124 10.22 -0.08 -6.98
N ALA A 125 10.28 1.17 -6.50
CA ALA A 125 11.43 2.04 -6.70
C ALA A 125 12.69 1.60 -5.94
N SER A 126 12.55 0.69 -4.98
CA SER A 126 13.63 0.13 -4.16
C SER A 126 13.85 -1.36 -4.46
N MET A 127 13.62 -1.79 -5.69
CA MET A 127 13.88 -3.16 -6.13
C MET A 127 15.35 -3.52 -5.92
N PHE A 128 15.62 -4.71 -5.38
CA PHE A 128 16.95 -5.18 -5.01
C PHE A 128 17.20 -6.60 -5.49
N THR A 129 18.42 -7.07 -5.32
CA THR A 129 18.85 -8.42 -5.72
C THR A 129 19.05 -9.29 -4.49
N ILE A 130 18.57 -10.52 -4.55
CA ILE A 130 18.98 -11.61 -3.66
C ILE A 130 19.91 -12.52 -4.46
N ALA A 131 21.18 -12.57 -4.04
CA ALA A 131 22.19 -13.43 -4.64
C ALA A 131 22.42 -14.70 -3.82
N LYS A 132 22.93 -15.74 -4.46
CA LYS A 132 23.42 -16.91 -3.74
C LYS A 132 24.54 -16.50 -2.78
N ASN A 133 24.55 -17.13 -1.60
CA ASN A 133 25.68 -16.99 -0.70
C ASN A 133 26.93 -17.58 -1.38
N PRO A 134 28.04 -16.82 -1.48
CA PRO A 134 29.27 -17.29 -2.12
C PRO A 134 30.05 -18.32 -1.29
N ASN A 135 29.67 -18.56 -0.02
CA ASN A 135 30.33 -19.49 0.91
C ASN A 135 29.62 -20.85 0.98
#